data_d3b7e919cb0502fe7d0c168544bf8c5c
#
_entry.id   d3b7e919cb0502fe7d0c168544bf8c5c
#
_cell.length_a   1.000
_cell.length_b   1.000
_cell.length_c   1.000
_cell.angle_alpha   90.00
_cell.angle_beta   90.00
_cell.angle_gamma   90.00
#
_symmetry.space_group_name_H-M   'P 1'
#
loop_
_entity.id
_entity.type
_entity.pdbx_description
1 polymer ?
#
loop_
_entity_poly.entity_id
_entity_poly.type
_entity_poly.pdbx_seq_one_letter_code
_entity_poly.pdbx_strand_id
1 'polypeptide(L)'
;MRNSPTGHPYCLYGDPAYGLSNHLVCAFSASSVCPLTPEMAEFNKPISHCRVTVEWGFKEMTGKWAFVNMKPQQKFLLSPVAKHYQVATLLSNWRSCMNGGNEISQYFGVVPPTFESYVAV
;
A
#
# COMPACT_ATOMS: atom_id res chain seq x y z
N MET A 1 12.10 -17.68 -3.81
CA MET A 1 11.83 -16.38 -3.14
C MET A 1 13.08 -15.52 -3.22
N ARG A 2 12.95 -14.22 -3.48
CA ARG A 2 14.11 -13.32 -3.45
C ARG A 2 14.38 -12.91 -2.00
N ASN A 3 15.61 -13.03 -1.56
CA ASN A 3 16.03 -12.53 -0.25
C ASN A 3 16.42 -11.05 -0.33
N SER A 4 16.34 -10.36 0.81
CA SER A 4 16.85 -8.99 0.92
C SER A 4 18.37 -8.95 0.68
N PRO A 5 18.96 -7.78 0.42
CA PRO A 5 20.42 -7.63 0.33
C PRO A 5 21.18 -8.12 1.57
N THR A 6 20.50 -8.20 2.71
CA THR A 6 21.04 -8.70 3.98
C THR A 6 20.85 -10.22 4.17
N GLY A 7 20.34 -10.94 3.15
CA GLY A 7 20.15 -12.40 3.20
C GLY A 7 18.87 -12.86 3.95
N HIS A 8 18.12 -11.95 4.55
CA HIS A 8 16.87 -12.27 5.25
C HIS A 8 15.70 -12.39 4.25
N PRO A 9 14.72 -13.28 4.50
CA PRO A 9 13.52 -13.36 3.67
C PRO A 9 12.71 -12.06 3.77
N TYR A 10 12.12 -11.62 2.66
CA TYR A 10 11.17 -10.53 2.68
C TYR A 10 9.92 -10.95 3.43
N CYS A 11 9.44 -10.06 4.30
CA CYS A 11 8.17 -10.21 4.98
C CYS A 11 7.18 -9.18 4.43
N LEU A 12 5.94 -9.59 4.29
CA LEU A 12 4.83 -8.70 4.03
C LEU A 12 4.29 -8.18 5.38
N TYR A 13 3.89 -6.94 5.39
CA TYR A 13 3.19 -6.38 6.51
C TYR A 13 1.68 -6.38 6.24
N GLY A 14 0.92 -7.00 7.13
CA GLY A 14 -0.52 -7.16 7.01
C GLY A 14 -1.30 -6.54 8.17
N ASP A 15 -2.61 -6.49 8.01
CA ASP A 15 -3.54 -6.15 9.07
C ASP A 15 -3.50 -7.23 10.18
N PRO A 16 -3.66 -6.88 11.46
CA PRO A 16 -3.70 -7.84 12.57
C PRO A 16 -4.69 -8.99 12.38
N ALA A 17 -5.74 -8.79 11.58
CA ALA A 17 -6.72 -9.83 11.26
C ALA A 17 -6.15 -11.04 10.51
N TYR A 18 -5.01 -10.89 9.82
CA TYR A 18 -4.39 -11.99 9.07
C TYR A 18 -3.51 -12.93 9.91
N GLY A 19 -3.20 -12.55 11.15
CA GLY A 19 -2.32 -13.31 12.02
C GLY A 19 -0.85 -13.27 11.61
N LEU A 20 0.01 -13.91 12.41
CA LEU A 20 1.45 -13.99 12.17
C LEU A 20 1.81 -15.25 11.37
N SER A 21 2.72 -15.12 10.41
CA SER A 21 3.33 -16.24 9.70
C SER A 21 4.80 -15.97 9.40
N ASN A 22 5.52 -16.95 8.86
CA ASN A 22 6.94 -16.80 8.52
C ASN A 22 7.23 -15.68 7.50
N HIS A 23 6.21 -15.21 6.78
CA HIS A 23 6.32 -14.19 5.74
C HIS A 23 5.35 -13.02 5.94
N LEU A 24 4.56 -13.05 7.01
CA LEU A 24 3.59 -12.01 7.32
C LEU A 24 3.78 -11.51 8.75
N VAL A 25 4.07 -10.23 8.86
CA VAL A 25 4.21 -9.52 10.14
C VAL A 25 3.01 -8.60 10.29
N CYS A 26 2.42 -8.57 11.50
CA CYS A 26 1.28 -7.72 11.81
C CYS A 26 1.59 -6.85 13.03
N ALA A 27 0.87 -5.75 13.18
CA ALA A 27 0.93 -4.97 14.41
C ALA A 27 0.41 -5.78 15.61
N PHE A 28 1.03 -5.60 16.75
CA PHE A 28 0.51 -6.12 18.01
C PHE A 28 -0.82 -5.42 18.34
N SER A 29 -1.83 -6.21 18.69
CA SER A 29 -3.14 -5.71 19.12
C SER A 29 -3.23 -5.76 20.63
N ALA A 30 -3.74 -4.69 21.25
CA ALA A 30 -4.15 -4.72 22.64
C ALA A 30 -5.42 -5.57 22.80
N SER A 31 -5.44 -6.41 23.81
CA SER A 31 -6.67 -7.08 24.27
C SER A 31 -6.93 -6.74 25.73
N SER A 32 -8.16 -6.98 26.19
CA SER A 32 -8.52 -6.80 27.61
C SER A 32 -7.71 -7.69 28.56
N VAL A 33 -7.14 -8.78 28.03
CA VAL A 33 -6.34 -9.78 28.79
C VAL A 33 -4.86 -9.50 28.69
N CYS A 34 -4.39 -8.90 27.58
CA CYS A 34 -2.98 -8.62 27.35
C CYS A 34 -2.81 -7.20 26.80
N PRO A 35 -2.52 -6.22 27.65
CA PRO A 35 -2.22 -4.88 27.22
C PRO A 35 -0.92 -4.84 26.42
N LEU A 36 -0.77 -3.86 25.52
CA LEU A 36 0.47 -3.64 24.77
C LEU A 36 1.61 -3.25 25.72
N THR A 37 2.74 -3.95 25.62
CA THR A 37 3.96 -3.50 26.29
C THR A 37 4.56 -2.28 25.59
N PRO A 38 5.43 -1.50 26.25
CA PRO A 38 6.12 -0.38 25.62
C PRO A 38 6.91 -0.81 24.36
N GLU A 39 7.54 -1.98 24.36
CA GLU A 39 8.29 -2.52 23.23
C GLU A 39 7.36 -2.84 22.05
N MET A 40 6.19 -3.42 22.32
CA MET A 40 5.17 -3.69 21.29
C MET A 40 4.62 -2.38 20.68
N ALA A 41 4.41 -1.38 21.52
CA ALA A 41 3.97 -0.07 21.05
C ALA A 41 5.04 0.61 20.18
N GLU A 42 6.31 0.51 20.56
CA GLU A 42 7.43 1.04 19.77
C GLU A 42 7.56 0.33 18.42
N PHE A 43 7.43 -1.00 18.41
CA PHE A 43 7.42 -1.79 17.19
C PHE A 43 6.27 -1.41 16.24
N ASN A 44 5.10 -1.09 16.79
CA ASN A 44 3.93 -0.72 16.00
C ASN A 44 4.05 0.64 15.32
N LYS A 45 4.85 1.57 15.85
CA LYS A 45 4.97 2.95 15.32
C LYS A 45 5.43 3.00 13.85
N PRO A 46 6.61 2.45 13.46
CA PRO A 46 7.08 2.53 12.07
C PRO A 46 6.13 1.82 11.11
N ILE A 47 5.47 0.79 11.59
CA ILE A 47 4.54 -0.01 10.80
C ILE A 47 3.24 0.76 10.53
N SER A 48 2.70 1.43 11.53
CA SER A 48 1.54 2.34 11.36
C SER A 48 1.87 3.46 10.38
N HIS A 49 3.09 3.96 10.41
CA HIS A 49 3.58 4.98 9.48
C HIS A 49 3.58 4.50 8.03
N CYS A 50 4.02 3.27 7.78
CA CYS A 50 3.97 2.67 6.44
C CYS A 50 2.52 2.39 5.98
N ARG A 51 1.61 2.03 6.88
CA ARG A 51 0.20 1.77 6.54
C ARG A 51 -0.54 2.99 6.02
N VAL A 52 -0.27 4.16 6.57
CA VAL A 52 -0.91 5.41 6.15
C VAL A 52 -0.70 5.69 4.66
N THR A 53 0.46 5.30 4.12
CA THR A 53 0.76 5.51 2.70
C THR A 53 -0.10 4.66 1.76
N VAL A 54 -0.53 3.49 2.20
CA VAL A 54 -1.49 2.65 1.45
C VAL A 54 -2.84 3.36 1.36
N GLU A 55 -3.30 3.95 2.45
CA GLU A 55 -4.53 4.75 2.48
C GLU A 55 -4.43 5.98 1.55
N TRP A 56 -3.27 6.65 1.53
CA TRP A 56 -3.01 7.74 0.60
C TRP A 56 -3.07 7.29 -0.86
N GLY A 57 -2.51 6.12 -1.18
CA GLY A 57 -2.59 5.54 -2.52
C GLY A 57 -4.04 5.30 -2.96
N PHE A 58 -4.87 4.73 -2.09
CA PHE A 58 -6.30 4.56 -2.37
C PHE A 58 -7.02 5.89 -2.49
N LYS A 59 -6.77 6.85 -1.60
CA LYS A 59 -7.33 8.19 -1.65
C LYS A 59 -6.96 8.92 -2.95
N GLU A 60 -5.71 8.82 -3.36
CA GLU A 60 -5.23 9.39 -4.63
C GLU A 60 -5.97 8.78 -5.82
N MET A 61 -6.09 7.45 -5.89
CA MET A 61 -6.81 6.77 -6.96
C MET A 61 -8.30 7.15 -6.99
N THR A 62 -9.00 7.06 -5.86
CA THR A 62 -10.44 7.36 -5.81
C THR A 62 -10.75 8.84 -6.00
N GLY A 63 -9.85 9.74 -5.61
CA GLY A 63 -9.99 11.18 -5.80
C GLY A 63 -9.72 11.64 -7.24
N LYS A 64 -8.77 11.00 -7.93
CA LYS A 64 -8.40 11.36 -9.31
C LYS A 64 -9.23 10.65 -10.38
N TRP A 65 -9.69 9.43 -10.08
CA TRP A 65 -10.39 8.58 -11.03
C TRP A 65 -11.81 8.29 -10.54
N ALA A 66 -12.76 9.14 -10.93
CA ALA A 66 -14.15 9.05 -10.49
C ALA A 66 -14.80 7.68 -10.78
N PHE A 67 -14.34 6.96 -11.81
CA PHE A 67 -14.87 5.65 -12.17
C PHE A 67 -14.47 4.52 -11.18
N VAL A 68 -13.46 4.72 -10.33
CA VAL A 68 -13.12 3.78 -9.24
C VAL A 68 -13.71 4.17 -7.90
N ASN A 69 -14.39 5.31 -7.81
CA ASN A 69 -15.09 5.71 -6.59
C ASN A 69 -16.31 4.82 -6.37
N MET A 70 -16.20 3.92 -5.40
CA MET A 70 -17.10 2.77 -5.19
C MET A 70 -18.56 3.11 -4.87
N LYS A 71 -18.87 4.32 -4.40
CA LYS A 71 -20.17 4.59 -3.80
C LYS A 71 -21.34 4.73 -4.80
N PRO A 72 -21.22 5.30 -6.02
CA PRO A 72 -22.38 5.49 -6.89
C PRO A 72 -22.54 4.52 -8.06
N GLN A 73 -21.49 3.79 -8.47
CA GLN A 73 -21.50 3.19 -9.83
C GLN A 73 -21.17 1.69 -9.90
N GLN A 74 -20.91 1.03 -8.78
CA GLN A 74 -20.54 -0.39 -8.81
C GLN A 74 -21.75 -1.27 -8.57
N LYS A 75 -22.31 -1.79 -9.64
CA LYS A 75 -23.28 -2.88 -9.57
C LYS A 75 -22.52 -4.20 -9.46
N PHE A 76 -22.79 -4.95 -8.39
CA PHE A 76 -22.24 -6.27 -8.17
C PHE A 76 -22.51 -7.15 -9.42
N LEU A 77 -21.50 -7.86 -9.90
CA LEU A 77 -21.50 -8.72 -11.10
C LEU A 77 -21.70 -8.01 -12.47
N LEU A 78 -22.00 -6.72 -12.52
CA LEU A 78 -22.25 -6.02 -13.80
C LEU A 78 -21.09 -5.11 -14.20
N SER A 79 -20.18 -4.77 -13.28
CA SER A 79 -19.03 -3.91 -13.56
C SER A 79 -17.72 -4.65 -13.34
N PRO A 80 -16.73 -4.57 -14.26
CA PRO A 80 -15.41 -5.19 -14.08
C PRO A 80 -14.54 -4.37 -13.13
N VAL A 81 -14.96 -4.30 -11.86
CA VAL A 81 -14.36 -3.46 -10.81
C VAL A 81 -12.86 -3.65 -10.70
N ALA A 82 -12.39 -4.90 -10.69
CA ALA A 82 -10.96 -5.22 -10.60
C ALA A 82 -10.16 -4.62 -11.77
N LYS A 83 -10.70 -4.64 -13.00
CA LYS A 83 -10.05 -4.04 -14.16
C LYS A 83 -10.01 -2.52 -14.06
N HIS A 84 -11.07 -1.89 -13.55
CA HIS A 84 -11.08 -0.44 -13.31
C HIS A 84 -9.99 -0.04 -12.32
N TYR A 85 -9.82 -0.79 -11.22
CA TYR A 85 -8.74 -0.54 -10.26
C TYR A 85 -7.36 -0.74 -10.87
N GLN A 86 -7.15 -1.79 -11.64
CA GLN A 86 -5.88 -2.04 -12.33
C GLN A 86 -5.53 -0.87 -13.27
N VAL A 87 -6.47 -0.44 -14.08
CA VAL A 87 -6.27 0.70 -15.00
C VAL A 87 -5.98 1.98 -14.21
N ALA A 88 -6.75 2.28 -13.16
CA ALA A 88 -6.53 3.44 -12.32
C ALA A 88 -5.14 3.43 -11.67
N THR A 89 -4.68 2.27 -11.21
CA THR A 89 -3.34 2.10 -10.64
C THR A 89 -2.25 2.38 -11.67
N LEU A 90 -2.36 1.81 -12.87
CA LEU A 90 -1.40 2.05 -13.96
C LEU A 90 -1.35 3.53 -14.34
N LEU A 91 -2.51 4.18 -14.50
CA LEU A 91 -2.60 5.59 -14.82
C LEU A 91 -2.07 6.49 -13.69
N SER A 92 -2.26 6.11 -12.43
CA SER A 92 -1.72 6.84 -11.28
C SER A 92 -0.20 6.72 -11.23
N ASN A 93 0.35 5.53 -11.46
CA ASN A 93 1.80 5.31 -11.55
C ASN A 93 2.40 6.11 -12.70
N TRP A 94 1.79 6.02 -13.87
CA TRP A 94 2.19 6.80 -15.05
C TRP A 94 2.24 8.31 -14.75
N ARG A 95 1.17 8.83 -14.17
CA ARG A 95 1.11 10.23 -13.76
C ARG A 95 2.24 10.60 -12.77
N SER A 96 2.54 9.72 -11.80
CA SER A 96 3.63 9.93 -10.85
C SER A 96 4.99 10.00 -11.55
N CYS A 97 5.23 9.14 -12.54
CA CYS A 97 6.45 9.19 -13.35
C CYS A 97 6.57 10.50 -14.15
N MET A 98 5.48 10.94 -14.79
CA MET A 98 5.47 12.18 -15.57
C MET A 98 5.63 13.45 -14.71
N ASN A 99 5.10 13.44 -13.51
CA ASN A 99 5.17 14.59 -12.59
C ASN A 99 6.44 14.59 -11.71
N GLY A 100 7.33 13.59 -11.85
CA GLY A 100 8.52 13.45 -11.02
C GLY A 100 8.21 13.06 -9.58
N GLY A 101 7.01 12.55 -9.30
CA GLY A 101 6.62 12.06 -7.98
C GLY A 101 5.16 12.32 -7.59
N ASN A 102 4.81 11.80 -6.42
CA ASN A 102 3.55 12.02 -5.74
C ASN A 102 3.80 12.15 -4.23
N GLU A 103 2.74 12.31 -3.44
CA GLU A 103 2.81 12.47 -1.99
C GLU A 103 3.56 11.30 -1.32
N ILE A 104 3.36 10.07 -1.79
CA ILE A 104 4.02 8.87 -1.26
C ILE A 104 5.52 8.89 -1.57
N SER A 105 5.90 9.21 -2.80
CA SER A 105 7.31 9.27 -3.19
C SER A 105 8.07 10.37 -2.42
N GLN A 106 7.44 11.51 -2.20
CA GLN A 106 7.98 12.60 -1.38
C GLN A 106 8.15 12.19 0.08
N TYR A 107 7.15 11.51 0.64
CA TYR A 107 7.19 11.03 2.01
C TYR A 107 8.34 10.06 2.28
N PHE A 108 8.61 9.14 1.36
CA PHE A 108 9.72 8.19 1.49
C PHE A 108 11.05 8.71 0.92
N GLY A 109 11.08 9.91 0.35
CA GLY A 109 12.28 10.44 -0.31
C GLY A 109 12.73 9.60 -1.52
N VAL A 110 11.79 8.95 -2.20
CA VAL A 110 12.06 8.06 -3.35
C VAL A 110 11.72 8.79 -4.65
N VAL A 111 12.67 8.82 -5.57
CA VAL A 111 12.43 9.35 -6.91
C VAL A 111 11.78 8.25 -7.76
N PRO A 112 10.60 8.48 -8.37
CA PRO A 112 9.99 7.51 -9.26
C PRO A 112 10.85 7.34 -10.53
N PRO A 113 10.73 6.19 -11.22
CA PRO A 113 11.40 5.99 -12.50
C PRO A 113 10.91 7.01 -13.53
N THR A 114 11.72 7.25 -14.58
CA THR A 114 11.23 8.02 -15.73
C THR A 114 10.12 7.26 -16.43
N PHE A 115 9.27 7.98 -17.15
CA PHE A 115 8.18 7.37 -17.89
C PHE A 115 8.65 6.28 -18.85
N GLU A 116 9.73 6.55 -19.59
CA GLU A 116 10.33 5.61 -20.54
C GLU A 116 10.82 4.34 -19.84
N SER A 117 11.44 4.48 -18.67
CA SER A 117 11.88 3.35 -17.85
C SER A 117 10.72 2.54 -17.28
N TYR A 118 9.61 3.19 -16.96
CA TYR A 118 8.42 2.52 -16.43
C TYR A 118 7.68 1.69 -17.49
N VAL A 119 7.67 2.15 -18.75
CA VAL A 119 6.96 1.49 -19.85
C VAL A 119 7.83 0.44 -20.57
N ALA A 120 9.15 0.51 -20.41
CA ALA A 120 10.11 -0.40 -21.05
C ALA A 120 10.22 -1.79 -20.41
N VAL A 121 9.27 -2.20 -19.56
CA VAL A 121 9.26 -3.50 -18.85
C VAL A 121 8.60 -4.58 -19.69
#